data_796e9ae4f4636e835bf3c5d09226dfad
#
_entry.id   796e9ae4f4636e835bf3c5d09226dfad
#
_cell.length_a   1.000
_cell.length_b   1.000
_cell.length_c   1.000
_cell.angle_alpha   90.00
_cell.angle_beta   90.00
_cell.angle_gamma   90.00
#
_symmetry.space_group_name_H-M   'P 1'
#
loop_
_entity.id
_entity.type
_entity.pdbx_description
1 polymer ?
#
loop_
_entity_poly.entity_id
_entity_poly.type
_entity_poly.pdbx_seq_one_letter_code
_entity_poly.pdbx_strand_id
1 'polypeptide(L)'
;VVDRYVDIPQQYIDEVKKMLVDIAGESHSGGYQIGMNLLEAYDSRFQVTTYDGYIPGITSSNLRLGRHALVGEADFYTSLTARNQYKIHITAQNTSGNPYSVIGFGWCWDMTWLNTPGGVIDPVHRVRWAGSSIGGPNGNLRWGLDADDQALTGNSVCMDTYLNAVEEYNRHCSTNGYATKVIFTTGPVDDGYGIMAGTENGFQREIKHDYIRDFVRGSSARILFDYADILCWNNNGVQCITNWNDGGTIRPHANIHPDNMKDYDGSWNIIPHSEDGDHIGEVGALRLAKAMWWLLARIAGWDGGEGSVPVTGITVTGAGGASTITQNNGTLALTATVTPANATNKSVTWSIINGTGQATINSSGVV
;
A
#
# COMPACT_ATOMS: atom_id res chain seq x y z
N VAL A 1 -5.04 -2.23 8.32
CA VAL A 1 -3.78 -1.50 8.03
C VAL A 1 -3.92 -0.02 8.30
N VAL A 2 -5.05 0.62 7.94
CA VAL A 2 -5.23 2.07 8.09
C VAL A 2 -4.96 2.54 9.52
N ASP A 3 -5.52 1.87 10.52
CA ASP A 3 -5.35 2.26 11.94
C ASP A 3 -3.98 1.88 12.51
N ARG A 4 -3.25 1.02 11.81
CA ARG A 4 -1.94 0.54 12.25
C ARG A 4 -0.76 1.44 11.86
N TYR A 5 -1.02 2.55 11.17
CA TYR A 5 0.03 3.52 10.85
C TYR A 5 0.69 4.11 12.10
N VAL A 6 -0.06 4.20 13.21
CA VAL A 6 0.44 4.70 14.50
C VAL A 6 1.47 3.77 15.12
N ASP A 7 1.43 2.49 14.77
CA ASP A 7 2.32 1.44 15.28
C ASP A 7 3.69 1.47 14.59
N ILE A 8 3.86 2.24 13.50
CA ILE A 8 5.12 2.30 12.75
C ILE A 8 6.21 2.86 13.67
N PRO A 9 7.27 2.08 13.96
CA PRO A 9 8.38 2.56 14.78
C PRO A 9 9.11 3.73 14.10
N GLN A 10 9.57 4.70 14.89
CA GLN A 10 10.22 5.91 14.39
C GLN A 10 11.35 5.62 13.41
N GLN A 11 12.15 4.60 13.66
CA GLN A 11 13.25 4.18 12.77
C GLN A 11 12.78 3.89 11.33
N TYR A 12 11.59 3.28 11.16
CA TYR A 12 11.04 2.99 9.84
C TYR A 12 10.36 4.21 9.23
N ILE A 13 9.77 5.11 10.04
CA ILE A 13 9.35 6.43 9.58
C ILE A 13 10.55 7.19 8.99
N ASP A 14 11.70 7.16 9.67
CA ASP A 14 12.91 7.81 9.21
C ASP A 14 13.46 7.19 7.91
N GLU A 15 13.34 5.86 7.74
CA GLU A 15 13.70 5.21 6.46
C GLU A 15 12.73 5.57 5.34
N VAL A 16 11.41 5.64 5.60
CA VAL A 16 10.41 6.07 4.62
C VAL A 16 10.63 7.51 4.20
N LYS A 17 11.06 8.40 5.09
CA LYS A 17 11.38 9.80 4.74
C LYS A 17 12.52 9.94 3.72
N LYS A 18 13.38 8.94 3.56
CA LYS A 18 14.42 8.93 2.53
C LYS A 18 13.89 8.53 1.15
N MET A 19 12.71 7.95 1.07
CA MET A 19 12.16 7.38 -0.15
C MET A 19 11.72 8.44 -1.16
N LEU A 20 11.87 8.08 -2.43
CA LEU A 20 11.26 8.74 -3.57
C LEU A 20 10.22 7.80 -4.14
N VAL A 21 8.96 8.22 -4.13
CA VAL A 21 7.80 7.45 -4.57
C VAL A 21 7.12 8.17 -5.72
N ASP A 22 6.72 7.44 -6.76
CA ASP A 22 5.97 7.98 -7.87
C ASP A 22 4.78 7.09 -8.21
N ILE A 23 3.57 7.63 -8.06
CA ILE A 23 2.31 6.97 -8.41
C ILE A 23 1.75 7.72 -9.61
N ALA A 24 2.19 7.31 -10.80
CA ALA A 24 1.69 7.87 -12.06
C ALA A 24 0.17 7.70 -12.17
N GLY A 25 -0.51 8.56 -12.89
CA GLY A 25 -1.94 8.44 -13.14
C GLY A 25 -2.68 9.78 -13.13
N GLU A 26 -4.00 9.70 -13.20
CA GLU A 26 -4.91 10.83 -13.36
C GLU A 26 -5.50 11.32 -12.01
N SER A 27 -6.72 11.86 -12.04
CA SER A 27 -7.33 12.60 -10.94
C SER A 27 -7.36 11.84 -9.60
N HIS A 28 -7.72 10.55 -9.59
CA HIS A 28 -7.75 9.76 -8.35
C HIS A 28 -6.37 9.53 -7.75
N SER A 29 -5.28 9.59 -8.56
CA SER A 29 -3.93 9.55 -8.01
C SER A 29 -3.59 10.83 -7.21
N GLY A 30 -4.29 11.94 -7.43
CA GLY A 30 -4.22 13.14 -6.60
C GLY A 30 -4.64 12.89 -5.15
N GLY A 31 -5.53 11.94 -4.92
CA GLY A 31 -5.95 11.54 -3.57
C GLY A 31 -4.79 11.07 -2.68
N TYR A 32 -3.76 10.46 -3.26
CA TYR A 32 -2.55 10.11 -2.52
C TYR A 32 -1.82 11.35 -1.99
N GLN A 33 -1.63 12.38 -2.83
CA GLN A 33 -0.94 13.61 -2.44
C GLN A 33 -1.74 14.42 -1.42
N ILE A 34 -3.05 14.58 -1.65
CA ILE A 34 -3.96 15.25 -0.72
C ILE A 34 -3.90 14.56 0.64
N GLY A 35 -4.05 13.25 0.68
CA GLY A 35 -4.01 12.47 1.91
C GLY A 35 -2.68 12.58 2.66
N MET A 36 -1.55 12.60 1.94
CA MET A 36 -0.23 12.76 2.55
C MET A 36 -0.06 14.13 3.22
N ASN A 37 -0.48 15.21 2.55
CA ASN A 37 -0.43 16.55 3.11
C ASN A 37 -1.35 16.69 4.33
N LEU A 38 -2.54 16.08 4.30
CA LEU A 38 -3.45 16.01 5.43
C LEU A 38 -2.86 15.24 6.61
N LEU A 39 -2.19 14.11 6.33
CA LEU A 39 -1.58 13.31 7.37
C LEU A 39 -0.43 14.05 8.06
N GLU A 40 0.43 14.77 7.31
CA GLU A 40 1.48 15.62 7.88
C GLU A 40 0.89 16.72 8.78
N ALA A 41 -0.17 17.37 8.34
CA ALA A 41 -0.86 18.41 9.13
C ALA A 41 -1.49 17.81 10.41
N TYR A 42 -1.95 16.55 10.36
CA TYR A 42 -2.53 15.84 11.49
C TYR A 42 -1.47 15.31 12.47
N ASP A 43 -0.37 14.76 11.95
CA ASP A 43 0.74 14.16 12.70
C ASP A 43 2.07 14.48 12.03
N SER A 44 2.81 15.43 12.58
CA SER A 44 4.07 15.93 12.03
C SER A 44 5.20 14.88 11.96
N ARG A 45 5.00 13.66 12.47
CA ARG A 45 5.94 12.56 12.25
C ARG A 45 6.00 12.16 10.77
N PHE A 46 4.90 12.32 10.02
CA PHE A 46 4.71 11.84 8.64
C PHE A 46 4.96 12.92 7.59
N GLN A 47 6.11 13.56 7.68
CA GLN A 47 6.50 14.66 6.78
C GLN A 47 6.63 14.20 5.33
N VAL A 48 6.08 15.00 4.41
CA VAL A 48 6.06 14.71 2.98
C VAL A 48 6.39 15.94 2.14
N THR A 49 6.95 15.74 0.96
CA THR A 49 6.98 16.70 -0.14
C THR A 49 6.27 16.05 -1.32
N THR A 50 5.15 16.62 -1.73
CA THR A 50 4.44 16.21 -2.94
C THR A 50 4.97 16.95 -4.15
N TYR A 51 4.96 16.29 -5.34
CA TYR A 51 5.42 16.90 -6.60
C TYR A 51 4.67 16.31 -7.80
N ASP A 52 4.46 17.12 -8.85
CA ASP A 52 3.79 16.71 -10.09
C ASP A 52 4.69 16.81 -11.34
N GLY A 53 5.80 17.48 -11.26
CA GLY A 53 6.70 17.70 -12.40
C GLY A 53 8.15 17.50 -12.03
N TYR A 54 8.75 18.51 -11.42
CA TYR A 54 10.15 18.42 -11.03
C TYR A 54 10.36 17.47 -9.86
N ILE A 55 11.21 16.46 -10.04
CA ILE A 55 11.55 15.49 -9.00
C ILE A 55 12.45 16.15 -7.95
N PRO A 56 12.04 16.16 -6.68
CA PRO A 56 12.83 16.75 -5.60
C PRO A 56 14.17 16.03 -5.40
N GLY A 57 15.17 16.78 -4.99
CA GLY A 57 16.48 16.23 -4.62
C GLY A 57 16.42 15.30 -3.40
N ILE A 58 17.53 14.62 -3.14
CA ILE A 58 17.64 13.70 -2.00
C ILE A 58 17.45 14.44 -0.68
N THR A 59 16.66 13.87 0.21
CA THR A 59 16.45 14.34 1.58
C THR A 59 16.25 13.15 2.51
N SER A 60 16.45 13.35 3.79
CA SER A 60 16.07 12.41 4.87
C SER A 60 15.01 13.01 5.80
N SER A 61 14.51 14.20 5.47
CA SER A 61 13.59 14.93 6.35
C SER A 61 12.12 14.62 6.06
N ASN A 62 11.81 14.25 4.82
CA ASN A 62 10.44 14.06 4.36
C ASN A 62 10.35 13.07 3.20
N LEU A 63 9.33 12.24 3.20
CA LEU A 63 8.94 11.39 2.08
C LEU A 63 8.69 12.28 0.85
N ARG A 64 9.19 11.87 -0.31
CA ARG A 64 8.92 12.54 -1.59
C ARG A 64 7.95 11.69 -2.37
N LEU A 65 6.72 12.20 -2.56
CA LEU A 65 5.67 11.47 -3.27
C LEU A 65 5.16 12.27 -4.47
N GLY A 66 5.35 11.72 -5.64
CA GLY A 66 4.96 12.32 -6.91
C GLY A 66 3.80 11.62 -7.60
N ARG A 67 3.22 12.40 -8.51
CA ARG A 67 2.28 11.94 -9.51
C ARG A 67 2.84 12.31 -10.89
N HIS A 68 4.04 11.85 -11.20
CA HIS A 68 4.72 12.24 -12.41
C HIS A 68 4.24 11.39 -13.59
N ALA A 69 3.22 11.88 -14.29
CA ALA A 69 2.75 11.29 -15.53
C ALA A 69 3.70 11.64 -16.68
N LEU A 70 4.71 10.79 -16.95
CA LEU A 70 5.55 10.89 -18.15
C LEU A 70 4.78 10.53 -19.42
N VAL A 71 3.69 9.83 -19.27
CA VAL A 71 2.86 9.27 -20.33
C VAL A 71 1.40 9.42 -19.92
N GLY A 72 0.50 9.46 -20.87
CA GLY A 72 -0.93 9.46 -20.60
C GLY A 72 -1.34 8.21 -19.81
N GLU A 73 -2.44 8.27 -19.10
CA GLU A 73 -2.92 7.24 -18.18
C GLU A 73 -2.90 5.83 -18.81
N ALA A 74 -3.56 5.65 -19.95
CA ALA A 74 -3.58 4.37 -20.64
C ALA A 74 -2.21 3.94 -21.17
N ASP A 75 -1.34 4.88 -21.49
CA ASP A 75 -0.04 4.62 -22.06
C ASP A 75 0.91 3.93 -21.07
N PHE A 76 0.67 4.08 -19.77
CA PHE A 76 1.44 3.37 -18.74
C PHE A 76 1.45 1.86 -18.98
N TYR A 77 0.39 1.29 -19.51
CA TYR A 77 0.26 -0.15 -19.74
C TYR A 77 -0.10 -0.56 -21.19
N THR A 78 -0.74 0.28 -21.99
CA THR A 78 -1.19 -0.12 -23.34
C THR A 78 -0.14 0.08 -24.44
N SER A 79 0.56 1.21 -24.44
CA SER A 79 1.51 1.59 -25.48
C SER A 79 2.91 1.04 -25.23
N LEU A 80 3.41 0.19 -26.16
CA LEU A 80 4.79 -0.31 -26.08
C LEU A 80 5.82 0.83 -26.10
N THR A 81 5.57 1.88 -26.89
CA THR A 81 6.47 3.05 -26.97
C THR A 81 6.51 3.77 -25.64
N ALA A 82 5.36 4.04 -25.03
CA ALA A 82 5.27 4.70 -23.74
C ALA A 82 5.89 3.85 -22.63
N ARG A 83 5.63 2.54 -22.59
CA ARG A 83 6.27 1.62 -21.63
C ARG A 83 7.80 1.64 -21.76
N ASN A 84 8.34 1.68 -22.98
CA ASN A 84 9.77 1.78 -23.20
C ASN A 84 10.33 3.13 -22.70
N GLN A 85 9.64 4.24 -22.94
CA GLN A 85 10.02 5.55 -22.41
C GLN A 85 10.00 5.56 -20.88
N TYR A 86 8.99 4.95 -20.26
CA TYR A 86 8.92 4.85 -18.80
C TYR A 86 10.08 4.02 -18.22
N LYS A 87 10.48 2.90 -18.87
CA LYS A 87 11.66 2.13 -18.49
C LYS A 87 12.97 2.94 -18.63
N ILE A 88 13.10 3.77 -19.68
CA ILE A 88 14.25 4.69 -19.82
C ILE A 88 14.26 5.69 -18.66
N HIS A 89 13.12 6.22 -18.29
CA HIS A 89 13.00 7.14 -17.16
C HIS A 89 13.37 6.46 -15.83
N ILE A 90 12.87 5.25 -15.56
CA ILE A 90 13.27 4.45 -14.40
C ILE A 90 14.79 4.29 -14.35
N THR A 91 15.40 3.96 -15.50
CA THR A 91 16.87 3.81 -15.62
C THR A 91 17.58 5.13 -15.30
N ALA A 92 17.16 6.22 -15.94
CA ALA A 92 17.78 7.54 -15.73
C ALA A 92 17.70 7.96 -14.27
N GLN A 93 16.56 7.75 -13.63
CA GLN A 93 16.37 8.10 -12.24
C GLN A 93 17.23 7.23 -11.31
N ASN A 94 17.33 5.92 -11.56
CA ASN A 94 18.17 5.02 -10.77
C ASN A 94 19.67 5.32 -10.94
N THR A 95 20.10 5.81 -12.11
CA THR A 95 21.51 6.12 -12.39
C THR A 95 21.89 7.55 -12.00
N SER A 96 20.94 8.43 -11.73
CA SER A 96 21.17 9.81 -11.28
C SER A 96 21.70 9.94 -9.85
N GLY A 97 21.70 8.84 -9.08
CA GLY A 97 21.98 8.85 -7.64
C GLY A 97 20.77 9.19 -6.76
N ASN A 98 19.59 9.44 -7.34
CA ASN A 98 18.32 9.69 -6.63
C ASN A 98 17.25 8.67 -7.08
N PRO A 99 17.43 7.38 -6.79
CA PRO A 99 16.59 6.31 -7.32
C PRO A 99 15.15 6.38 -6.79
N TYR A 100 14.20 5.94 -7.60
CA TYR A 100 12.89 5.61 -7.10
C TYR A 100 12.98 4.44 -6.10
N SER A 101 12.31 4.60 -4.96
CA SER A 101 12.11 3.51 -4.00
C SER A 101 10.89 2.68 -4.40
N VAL A 102 9.81 3.36 -4.78
CA VAL A 102 8.55 2.73 -5.19
C VAL A 102 7.96 3.48 -6.38
N ILE A 103 7.45 2.75 -7.35
CA ILE A 103 6.62 3.27 -8.43
C ILE A 103 5.34 2.45 -8.54
N GLY A 104 4.28 3.09 -9.02
CA GLY A 104 2.98 2.45 -9.23
C GLY A 104 2.12 3.25 -10.20
N PHE A 105 0.87 2.79 -10.36
CA PHE A 105 -0.12 3.43 -11.20
C PHE A 105 -1.38 3.74 -10.40
N GLY A 106 -1.83 4.99 -10.44
CA GLY A 106 -3.09 5.42 -9.83
C GLY A 106 -4.19 5.47 -10.88
N TRP A 107 -5.14 4.57 -10.76
CA TRP A 107 -6.26 4.49 -11.68
C TRP A 107 -7.16 5.74 -11.58
N CYS A 108 -7.82 6.07 -12.70
CA CYS A 108 -9.03 6.86 -12.71
C CYS A 108 -10.25 5.92 -12.89
N TRP A 109 -11.14 6.19 -13.81
CA TRP A 109 -12.35 5.39 -14.05
C TRP A 109 -12.15 4.24 -15.07
N ASP A 110 -10.93 3.95 -15.45
CA ASP A 110 -10.58 3.09 -16.58
C ASP A 110 -11.04 1.64 -16.47
N MET A 111 -11.22 1.13 -15.27
CA MET A 111 -11.64 -0.26 -15.11
C MET A 111 -13.09 -0.49 -15.53
N THR A 112 -13.95 0.47 -15.28
CA THR A 112 -15.37 0.38 -15.64
C THR A 112 -15.90 1.77 -15.93
N TRP A 113 -15.92 2.17 -17.17
CA TRP A 113 -16.52 3.42 -17.60
C TRP A 113 -17.95 3.18 -18.10
N LEU A 114 -18.74 4.24 -18.20
CA LEU A 114 -20.17 4.29 -18.55
C LEU A 114 -20.58 3.67 -19.90
N ASN A 115 -19.72 2.96 -20.57
CA ASN A 115 -20.08 2.28 -21.80
C ASN A 115 -21.08 1.19 -21.51
N THR A 116 -22.21 1.26 -22.17
CA THR A 116 -23.27 0.28 -22.01
C THR A 116 -22.71 -1.13 -22.18
N PRO A 117 -22.82 -2.00 -21.17
CA PRO A 117 -22.49 -3.40 -21.31
C PRO A 117 -23.32 -3.98 -22.44
N GLY A 118 -22.72 -4.67 -23.35
CA GLY A 118 -23.43 -5.21 -24.51
C GLY A 118 -22.68 -6.43 -25.04
N GLY A 119 -23.30 -7.15 -25.92
CA GLY A 119 -22.72 -8.35 -26.50
C GLY A 119 -22.97 -9.62 -25.69
N VAL A 120 -22.07 -10.56 -25.78
CA VAL A 120 -22.21 -11.91 -25.21
C VAL A 120 -21.93 -11.88 -23.71
N ILE A 121 -22.65 -12.72 -22.96
CA ILE A 121 -22.39 -12.91 -21.53
C ILE A 121 -21.16 -13.79 -21.36
N ASP A 122 -20.23 -13.36 -20.54
CA ASP A 122 -19.06 -14.14 -20.12
C ASP A 122 -19.53 -15.46 -19.49
N PRO A 123 -19.07 -16.61 -19.98
CA PRO A 123 -19.49 -17.91 -19.48
C PRO A 123 -19.04 -18.21 -18.05
N VAL A 124 -17.98 -17.56 -17.57
CA VAL A 124 -17.40 -17.75 -16.23
C VAL A 124 -18.08 -16.84 -15.22
N HIS A 125 -18.02 -15.53 -15.45
CA HIS A 125 -18.51 -14.52 -14.52
C HIS A 125 -19.97 -14.14 -14.69
N ARG A 126 -20.59 -14.55 -15.81
CA ARG A 126 -22.02 -14.31 -16.11
C ARG A 126 -22.39 -12.84 -16.24
N VAL A 127 -21.46 -12.01 -16.70
CA VAL A 127 -21.62 -10.56 -16.93
C VAL A 127 -21.16 -10.18 -18.33
N ARG A 128 -21.55 -9.00 -18.78
CA ARG A 128 -21.06 -8.39 -20.02
C ARG A 128 -20.04 -7.32 -19.66
N TRP A 129 -18.80 -7.48 -20.09
CA TRP A 129 -17.75 -6.55 -19.71
C TRP A 129 -18.02 -5.15 -20.26
N ALA A 130 -17.98 -4.15 -19.37
CA ALA A 130 -17.84 -2.73 -19.68
C ALA A 130 -16.39 -2.30 -19.46
N GLY A 131 -15.99 -1.18 -20.01
CA GLY A 131 -14.64 -0.67 -19.85
C GLY A 131 -14.52 0.78 -20.28
N SER A 132 -13.35 1.33 -20.08
CA SER A 132 -13.00 2.68 -20.46
C SER A 132 -13.08 2.91 -21.97
N SER A 133 -13.42 4.13 -22.37
CA SER A 133 -13.21 4.63 -23.74
C SER A 133 -11.73 4.88 -24.03
N ILE A 134 -10.87 4.88 -23.00
CA ILE A 134 -9.44 5.10 -23.06
C ILE A 134 -8.75 3.73 -23.11
N GLY A 135 -7.63 3.63 -23.80
CA GLY A 135 -6.72 2.51 -23.66
C GLY A 135 -7.03 1.25 -24.46
N GLY A 136 -7.77 1.37 -25.51
CA GLY A 136 -7.87 0.33 -26.52
C GLY A 136 -7.54 0.86 -27.91
N PRO A 137 -7.16 0.02 -28.87
CA PRO A 137 -6.86 0.46 -30.22
C PRO A 137 -8.02 1.18 -30.91
N ASN A 138 -9.24 1.05 -30.41
CA ASN A 138 -10.45 1.63 -30.95
C ASN A 138 -11.27 2.48 -29.95
N GLY A 139 -10.68 2.90 -28.84
CA GLY A 139 -11.25 3.86 -27.90
C GLY A 139 -12.50 3.44 -27.13
N ASN A 140 -13.58 3.06 -27.78
CA ASN A 140 -14.88 2.79 -27.17
C ASN A 140 -15.14 1.31 -26.86
N LEU A 141 -14.12 0.47 -26.86
CA LEU A 141 -14.28 -0.95 -26.61
C LEU A 141 -14.21 -1.29 -25.12
N ARG A 142 -14.95 -2.30 -24.76
CA ARG A 142 -15.01 -2.83 -23.39
C ARG A 142 -13.72 -3.55 -23.02
N TRP A 143 -13.43 -3.64 -21.75
CA TRP A 143 -12.32 -4.42 -21.22
C TRP A 143 -12.82 -5.68 -20.52
N GLY A 144 -12.21 -6.81 -20.85
CA GLY A 144 -12.34 -8.06 -20.09
C GLY A 144 -11.19 -8.24 -19.10
N LEU A 145 -11.05 -9.45 -18.60
CA LEU A 145 -9.99 -9.83 -17.65
C LEU A 145 -8.73 -10.28 -18.39
N ASP A 146 -8.86 -11.17 -19.34
CA ASP A 146 -7.78 -11.80 -20.07
C ASP A 146 -8.02 -11.82 -21.58
N ALA A 147 -7.12 -12.49 -22.31
CA ALA A 147 -7.19 -12.57 -23.76
C ALA A 147 -8.42 -13.34 -24.28
N ASP A 148 -8.99 -14.25 -23.49
CA ASP A 148 -10.17 -15.03 -23.90
C ASP A 148 -11.41 -14.14 -23.97
N ASP A 149 -11.44 -13.06 -23.21
CA ASP A 149 -12.50 -12.05 -23.25
C ASP A 149 -12.48 -11.17 -24.52
N GLN A 150 -11.43 -11.20 -25.31
CA GLN A 150 -11.33 -10.40 -26.55
C GLN A 150 -12.52 -10.64 -27.51
N ALA A 151 -12.98 -11.87 -27.62
CA ALA A 151 -14.12 -12.22 -28.46
C ALA A 151 -15.44 -11.60 -27.95
N LEU A 152 -15.54 -11.35 -26.63
CA LEU A 152 -16.71 -10.76 -25.99
C LEU A 152 -16.69 -9.23 -26.04
N THR A 153 -15.50 -8.64 -25.90
CA THR A 153 -15.30 -7.20 -25.77
C THR A 153 -14.98 -6.52 -27.10
N GLY A 154 -14.41 -7.27 -28.06
CA GLY A 154 -13.82 -6.73 -29.28
C GLY A 154 -12.51 -5.96 -29.04
N ASN A 155 -11.92 -6.06 -27.84
CA ASN A 155 -10.75 -5.29 -27.43
C ASN A 155 -9.64 -6.22 -26.93
N SER A 156 -8.42 -6.01 -27.41
CA SER A 156 -7.22 -6.73 -26.92
C SER A 156 -6.69 -6.16 -25.61
N VAL A 157 -7.11 -4.95 -25.22
CA VAL A 157 -6.78 -4.39 -23.90
C VAL A 157 -7.74 -5.00 -22.88
N CYS A 158 -7.17 -5.57 -21.83
CA CYS A 158 -7.87 -6.23 -20.73
C CYS A 158 -7.08 -6.01 -19.43
N MET A 159 -7.51 -6.60 -18.33
CA MET A 159 -6.81 -6.47 -17.06
C MET A 159 -5.40 -7.07 -17.11
N ASP A 160 -5.19 -8.15 -17.88
CA ASP A 160 -3.86 -8.71 -18.09
C ASP A 160 -2.89 -7.71 -18.77
N THR A 161 -3.39 -6.78 -19.58
CA THR A 161 -2.55 -5.74 -20.17
C THR A 161 -1.86 -4.89 -19.09
N TYR A 162 -2.60 -4.50 -18.07
CA TYR A 162 -2.06 -3.79 -16.91
C TYR A 162 -1.11 -4.67 -16.08
N LEU A 163 -1.55 -5.87 -15.73
CA LEU A 163 -0.78 -6.79 -14.89
C LEU A 163 0.57 -7.13 -15.53
N ASN A 164 0.57 -7.40 -16.85
CA ASN A 164 1.78 -7.69 -17.61
C ASN A 164 2.72 -6.49 -17.73
N ALA A 165 2.18 -5.27 -17.83
CA ALA A 165 3.01 -4.06 -17.86
C ALA A 165 3.72 -3.83 -16.53
N VAL A 166 3.03 -4.01 -15.39
CA VAL A 166 3.65 -3.92 -14.05
C VAL A 166 4.74 -4.98 -13.88
N GLU A 167 4.50 -6.21 -14.34
CA GLU A 167 5.51 -7.27 -14.34
C GLU A 167 6.71 -6.94 -15.26
N GLU A 168 6.46 -6.27 -16.39
CA GLU A 168 7.52 -5.80 -17.29
C GLU A 168 8.42 -4.79 -16.59
N TYR A 169 7.85 -3.82 -15.85
CA TYR A 169 8.60 -2.86 -15.07
C TYR A 169 9.37 -3.51 -13.91
N ASN A 170 8.74 -4.44 -13.19
CA ASN A 170 9.42 -5.21 -12.13
C ASN A 170 10.60 -6.00 -12.69
N ARG A 171 10.44 -6.64 -13.84
CA ARG A 171 11.52 -7.37 -14.51
C ARG A 171 12.63 -6.42 -14.97
N HIS A 172 12.27 -5.24 -15.50
CA HIS A 172 13.25 -4.23 -15.88
C HIS A 172 14.08 -3.79 -14.67
N CYS A 173 13.46 -3.52 -13.52
CA CYS A 173 14.17 -3.15 -12.30
C CYS A 173 15.09 -4.28 -11.83
N SER A 174 14.58 -5.51 -11.74
CA SER A 174 15.37 -6.65 -11.24
C SER A 174 16.54 -7.02 -12.15
N THR A 175 16.34 -6.99 -13.47
CA THR A 175 17.39 -7.31 -14.44
C THR A 175 18.53 -6.30 -14.40
N ASN A 176 18.23 -5.04 -14.10
CA ASN A 176 19.25 -3.99 -14.00
C ASN A 176 19.81 -3.81 -12.57
N GLY A 177 19.39 -4.62 -11.61
CA GLY A 177 19.82 -4.54 -10.22
C GLY A 177 19.31 -3.31 -9.48
N TYR A 178 18.21 -2.70 -9.94
CA TYR A 178 17.58 -1.57 -9.25
C TYR A 178 16.78 -2.03 -8.05
N ALA A 179 16.90 -1.31 -6.94
CA ALA A 179 16.14 -1.61 -5.72
C ALA A 179 14.67 -1.15 -5.79
N THR A 180 14.31 -0.40 -6.82
CA THR A 180 12.95 0.11 -7.06
C THR A 180 11.92 -1.02 -7.03
N LYS A 181 10.87 -0.85 -6.22
CA LYS A 181 9.70 -1.73 -6.20
C LYS A 181 8.60 -1.16 -7.10
N VAL A 182 8.02 -2.01 -7.92
CA VAL A 182 6.84 -1.65 -8.72
C VAL A 182 5.64 -2.32 -8.07
N ILE A 183 4.68 -1.51 -7.63
CA ILE A 183 3.48 -2.00 -6.93
C ILE A 183 2.30 -2.10 -7.86
N PHE A 184 1.44 -3.09 -7.61
CA PHE A 184 0.10 -3.18 -8.18
C PHE A 184 -0.85 -2.32 -7.36
N THR A 185 -1.87 -1.79 -8.02
CA THR A 185 -2.94 -1.03 -7.36
C THR A 185 -4.28 -1.50 -7.89
N THR A 186 -5.31 -1.50 -7.05
CA THR A 186 -6.69 -1.53 -7.53
C THR A 186 -7.13 -0.11 -7.84
N GLY A 187 -8.20 0.03 -8.61
CA GLY A 187 -8.72 1.32 -9.02
C GLY A 187 -9.79 1.87 -8.08
N PRO A 188 -10.35 3.03 -8.42
CA PRO A 188 -11.44 3.61 -7.69
C PRO A 188 -12.69 2.72 -7.75
N VAL A 189 -13.52 2.85 -6.74
CA VAL A 189 -14.88 2.31 -6.68
C VAL A 189 -15.85 3.47 -6.58
N ASP A 190 -17.08 3.26 -7.02
CA ASP A 190 -18.13 4.25 -6.91
C ASP A 190 -18.56 4.47 -5.46
N ASP A 191 -19.13 5.61 -5.15
CA ASP A 191 -19.82 5.79 -3.88
C ASP A 191 -21.08 4.89 -3.81
N GLY A 192 -21.59 4.64 -2.62
CA GLY A 192 -22.76 3.79 -2.42
C GLY A 192 -24.06 4.36 -2.99
N TYR A 193 -24.03 5.57 -3.55
CA TYR A 193 -25.13 6.29 -4.18
C TYR A 193 -24.84 6.64 -5.64
N GLY A 194 -23.62 6.36 -6.12
CA GLY A 194 -23.20 6.67 -7.48
C GLY A 194 -23.96 5.85 -8.53
N ILE A 195 -23.82 6.29 -9.77
CA ILE A 195 -24.52 5.69 -10.93
C ILE A 195 -24.14 4.22 -11.20
N MET A 196 -23.04 3.75 -10.64
CA MET A 196 -22.58 2.35 -10.74
C MET A 196 -23.03 1.51 -9.56
N ALA A 197 -23.47 2.13 -8.45
CA ALA A 197 -23.92 1.42 -7.28
C ALA A 197 -25.15 0.54 -7.58
N GLY A 198 -25.11 -0.72 -7.21
CA GLY A 198 -26.19 -1.67 -7.47
C GLY A 198 -26.40 -2.03 -8.94
N THR A 199 -25.38 -1.84 -9.78
CA THR A 199 -25.45 -2.12 -11.23
C THR A 199 -24.50 -3.25 -11.64
N GLU A 200 -24.70 -3.76 -12.88
CA GLU A 200 -23.77 -4.70 -13.50
C GLU A 200 -22.35 -4.13 -13.58
N ASN A 201 -22.21 -2.84 -13.92
CA ASN A 201 -20.91 -2.18 -14.04
C ASN A 201 -20.16 -2.10 -12.69
N GLY A 202 -20.87 -1.81 -11.60
CA GLY A 202 -20.29 -1.84 -10.26
C GLY A 202 -19.80 -3.24 -9.87
N PHE A 203 -20.58 -4.26 -10.18
CA PHE A 203 -20.18 -5.65 -9.97
C PHE A 203 -19.00 -6.06 -10.86
N GLN A 204 -18.96 -5.67 -12.13
CA GLN A 204 -17.82 -5.90 -13.02
C GLN A 204 -16.52 -5.30 -12.45
N ARG A 205 -16.61 -4.10 -11.87
CA ARG A 205 -15.47 -3.42 -11.24
C ARG A 205 -14.91 -4.24 -10.08
N GLU A 206 -15.76 -4.78 -9.23
CA GLU A 206 -15.33 -5.68 -8.15
C GLU A 206 -14.62 -6.92 -8.69
N ILE A 207 -15.15 -7.58 -9.72
CA ILE A 207 -14.50 -8.74 -10.34
C ILE A 207 -13.12 -8.37 -10.90
N LYS A 208 -12.97 -7.20 -11.54
CA LYS A 208 -11.67 -6.73 -12.05
C LYS A 208 -10.68 -6.46 -10.92
N HIS A 209 -11.13 -5.89 -9.80
CA HIS A 209 -10.30 -5.71 -8.62
C HIS A 209 -9.89 -7.06 -8.00
N ASP A 210 -10.81 -8.02 -7.91
CA ASP A 210 -10.51 -9.36 -7.42
C ASP A 210 -9.52 -10.08 -8.31
N TYR A 211 -9.61 -9.90 -9.62
CA TYR A 211 -8.63 -10.44 -10.57
C TYR A 211 -7.20 -9.92 -10.29
N ILE A 212 -7.05 -8.62 -9.99
CA ILE A 212 -5.76 -8.05 -9.56
C ILE A 212 -5.31 -8.67 -8.23
N ARG A 213 -6.21 -8.75 -7.24
CA ARG A 213 -5.92 -9.32 -5.91
C ARG A 213 -5.42 -10.75 -6.01
N ASP A 214 -6.10 -11.58 -6.81
CA ASP A 214 -5.75 -12.98 -7.01
C ASP A 214 -4.42 -13.14 -7.75
N PHE A 215 -4.17 -12.31 -8.75
CA PHE A 215 -2.89 -12.28 -9.44
C PHE A 215 -1.75 -11.95 -8.47
N VAL A 216 -1.93 -10.94 -7.62
CA VAL A 216 -0.90 -10.55 -6.64
C VAL A 216 -0.70 -11.65 -5.60
N ARG A 217 -1.76 -12.26 -5.07
CA ARG A 217 -1.68 -13.39 -4.12
C ARG A 217 -0.92 -14.59 -4.68
N GLY A 218 -0.89 -14.74 -5.99
CA GLY A 218 -0.15 -15.81 -6.68
C GLY A 218 1.37 -15.75 -6.52
N SER A 219 1.95 -14.67 -5.96
CA SER A 219 3.40 -14.57 -5.73
C SER A 219 3.72 -13.63 -4.56
N SER A 220 4.54 -14.11 -3.63
CA SER A 220 5.04 -13.30 -2.51
C SER A 220 6.00 -12.16 -2.92
N ALA A 221 6.45 -12.14 -4.16
CA ALA A 221 7.28 -11.07 -4.71
C ALA A 221 6.45 -9.85 -5.16
N ARG A 222 5.14 -10.00 -5.33
CA ARG A 222 4.22 -8.95 -5.76
C ARG A 222 3.72 -8.15 -4.56
N ILE A 223 3.55 -6.86 -4.76
CA ILE A 223 3.11 -5.92 -3.73
C ILE A 223 1.84 -5.24 -4.23
N LEU A 224 0.78 -5.28 -3.45
CA LEU A 224 -0.50 -4.62 -3.75
C LEU A 224 -0.72 -3.44 -2.81
N PHE A 225 -1.10 -2.30 -3.36
CA PHE A 225 -1.81 -1.24 -2.66
C PHE A 225 -3.29 -1.31 -3.06
N ASP A 226 -4.12 -1.85 -2.18
CA ASP A 226 -5.53 -2.09 -2.48
C ASP A 226 -6.38 -0.84 -2.20
N TYR A 227 -6.32 0.11 -3.12
CA TYR A 227 -7.04 1.38 -3.08
C TYR A 227 -8.56 1.18 -2.85
N ALA A 228 -9.15 0.24 -3.61
CA ALA A 228 -10.57 -0.06 -3.54
C ALA A 228 -10.97 -0.56 -2.14
N ASP A 229 -10.27 -1.57 -1.61
CA ASP A 229 -10.59 -2.12 -0.30
C ASP A 229 -10.46 -1.07 0.81
N ILE A 230 -9.38 -0.26 0.79
CA ILE A 230 -9.15 0.79 1.80
C ILE A 230 -10.34 1.75 1.89
N LEU A 231 -10.93 2.12 0.75
CA LEU A 231 -12.01 3.10 0.67
C LEU A 231 -13.40 2.49 0.89
N CYS A 232 -13.55 1.18 0.75
CA CYS A 232 -14.83 0.51 1.04
C CYS A 232 -15.15 0.40 2.53
N TRP A 233 -14.18 0.65 3.41
CA TRP A 233 -14.34 0.58 4.86
C TRP A 233 -14.27 1.95 5.51
N ASN A 234 -15.06 2.18 6.56
CA ASN A 234 -14.91 3.37 7.41
C ASN A 234 -13.97 3.12 8.61
N ASN A 235 -13.78 4.15 9.44
CA ASN A 235 -12.93 4.06 10.64
C ASN A 235 -13.53 3.17 11.75
N ASN A 236 -14.78 2.79 11.65
CA ASN A 236 -15.45 1.87 12.60
C ASN A 236 -15.40 0.40 12.12
N GLY A 237 -14.70 0.11 11.02
CA GLY A 237 -14.62 -1.23 10.45
C GLY A 237 -15.93 -1.69 9.78
N VAL A 238 -16.74 -0.75 9.31
CA VAL A 238 -17.96 -1.06 8.55
C VAL A 238 -17.66 -0.96 7.06
N GLN A 239 -17.99 -2.01 6.33
CA GLN A 239 -17.86 -2.06 4.86
C GLN A 239 -19.13 -1.55 4.18
N CYS A 240 -18.97 -0.79 3.10
CA CYS A 240 -20.08 -0.40 2.23
C CYS A 240 -20.24 -1.44 1.11
N ILE A 241 -21.37 -2.13 1.10
CA ILE A 241 -21.74 -3.13 0.09
C ILE A 241 -23.07 -2.73 -0.51
N THR A 242 -23.17 -2.75 -1.85
CA THR A 242 -24.44 -2.67 -2.59
C THR A 242 -24.72 -3.98 -3.32
N ASN A 243 -25.95 -4.14 -3.79
CA ASN A 243 -26.39 -5.36 -4.43
C ASN A 243 -26.92 -5.08 -5.83
N TRP A 244 -26.34 -5.72 -6.83
CA TRP A 244 -26.93 -5.78 -8.16
C TRP A 244 -27.88 -6.98 -8.24
N ASN A 245 -29.07 -6.74 -8.79
CA ASN A 245 -30.04 -7.81 -9.09
C ASN A 245 -29.89 -8.26 -10.55
N ASP A 246 -29.17 -9.34 -10.76
CA ASP A 246 -28.95 -9.97 -12.05
C ASP A 246 -30.07 -10.98 -12.34
N GLY A 247 -31.19 -10.49 -12.84
CA GLY A 247 -32.33 -11.36 -13.23
C GLY A 247 -32.89 -12.23 -12.11
N GLY A 248 -32.82 -11.77 -10.86
CA GLY A 248 -33.25 -12.48 -9.65
C GLY A 248 -32.10 -13.06 -8.81
N THR A 249 -30.88 -13.06 -9.36
CA THR A 249 -29.67 -13.39 -8.59
C THR A 249 -29.06 -12.13 -7.99
N ILE A 250 -28.94 -12.09 -6.68
CA ILE A 250 -28.32 -10.97 -5.97
C ILE A 250 -26.80 -11.12 -6.01
N ARG A 251 -26.13 -10.09 -6.54
CA ARG A 251 -24.66 -10.01 -6.65
C ARG A 251 -24.16 -8.81 -5.84
N PRO A 252 -23.60 -9.06 -4.64
CA PRO A 252 -23.02 -8.00 -3.81
C PRO A 252 -21.73 -7.50 -4.44
N HIS A 253 -21.46 -6.21 -4.27
CA HIS A 253 -20.17 -5.60 -4.63
C HIS A 253 -19.86 -4.41 -3.73
N ALA A 254 -18.57 -4.17 -3.52
CA ALA A 254 -18.09 -3.11 -2.64
C ALA A 254 -18.15 -1.73 -3.32
N ASN A 255 -18.41 -0.70 -2.50
CA ASN A 255 -18.41 0.71 -2.92
C ASN A 255 -17.66 1.55 -1.90
N ILE A 256 -17.28 2.77 -2.27
CA ILE A 256 -16.69 3.73 -1.32
C ILE A 256 -17.68 3.91 -0.16
N HIS A 257 -17.17 3.78 1.07
CA HIS A 257 -18.00 4.07 2.23
C HIS A 257 -18.32 5.57 2.28
N PRO A 258 -19.58 5.98 2.54
CA PRO A 258 -19.98 7.40 2.53
C PRO A 258 -19.14 8.30 3.45
N ASP A 259 -18.57 7.75 4.53
CA ASP A 259 -17.67 8.52 5.38
C ASP A 259 -16.38 8.93 4.66
N ASN A 260 -15.92 8.16 3.69
CA ASN A 260 -14.71 8.45 2.92
C ASN A 260 -14.93 9.48 1.80
N MET A 261 -16.18 9.86 1.58
CA MET A 261 -16.59 10.95 0.67
C MET A 261 -16.75 12.30 1.39
N LYS A 262 -16.38 12.39 2.66
CA LYS A 262 -16.48 13.59 3.48
C LYS A 262 -15.15 14.32 3.58
N ASP A 263 -15.21 15.61 3.85
CA ASP A 263 -14.06 16.48 4.08
C ASP A 263 -13.89 16.85 5.55
N TYR A 264 -12.85 17.62 5.84
CA TYR A 264 -12.61 18.27 7.14
C TYR A 264 -12.78 19.76 7.03
N ASP A 265 -13.24 20.41 8.10
CA ASP A 265 -13.49 21.87 8.19
C ASP A 265 -12.26 22.69 8.61
N GLY A 266 -11.07 22.12 8.56
CA GLY A 266 -9.84 22.75 9.07
C GLY A 266 -9.65 22.66 10.59
N SER A 267 -10.69 22.30 11.33
CA SER A 267 -10.63 21.96 12.77
C SER A 267 -10.76 20.44 13.00
N TRP A 268 -10.60 19.66 11.96
CA TRP A 268 -10.74 18.21 11.94
C TRP A 268 -12.15 17.68 12.25
N ASN A 269 -13.18 18.53 12.17
CA ASN A 269 -14.55 18.06 12.14
C ASN A 269 -14.90 17.62 10.72
N ILE A 270 -15.67 16.53 10.63
CA ILE A 270 -16.08 15.96 9.35
C ILE A 270 -17.31 16.73 8.84
N ILE A 271 -17.23 17.21 7.61
CA ILE A 271 -18.28 17.93 6.88
C ILE A 271 -18.61 17.20 5.57
N PRO A 272 -19.80 17.43 4.97
CA PRO A 272 -20.12 16.90 3.65
C PRO A 272 -19.13 17.39 2.59
N HIS A 273 -18.73 16.49 1.70
CA HIS A 273 -17.91 16.83 0.54
C HIS A 273 -18.69 17.75 -0.42
N SER A 274 -18.00 18.70 -1.05
CA SER A 274 -18.61 19.67 -1.95
C SER A 274 -18.72 19.19 -3.41
N GLU A 275 -18.06 18.12 -3.76
CA GLU A 275 -18.04 17.57 -5.12
C GLU A 275 -18.93 16.32 -5.24
N ASP A 276 -19.62 16.20 -6.39
CA ASP A 276 -20.50 15.07 -6.66
C ASP A 276 -19.69 13.81 -6.99
N GLY A 277 -19.62 12.86 -6.07
CA GLY A 277 -19.50 11.42 -6.25
C GLY A 277 -18.31 10.80 -6.96
N ASP A 278 -17.56 11.49 -7.81
CA ASP A 278 -16.53 10.91 -8.65
C ASP A 278 -15.16 10.79 -7.96
N HIS A 279 -14.86 11.69 -7.05
CA HIS A 279 -13.60 11.74 -6.33
C HIS A 279 -13.83 11.48 -4.85
N ILE A 280 -12.79 11.01 -4.18
CA ILE A 280 -12.83 10.75 -2.74
C ILE A 280 -12.79 12.05 -1.95
N GLY A 281 -13.38 12.04 -0.75
CA GLY A 281 -13.24 13.13 0.21
C GLY A 281 -11.89 13.10 0.94
N GLU A 282 -11.58 14.16 1.69
CA GLU A 282 -10.37 14.27 2.50
C GLU A 282 -10.25 13.15 3.54
N VAL A 283 -11.38 12.67 4.08
CA VAL A 283 -11.40 11.52 5.01
C VAL A 283 -10.87 10.27 4.31
N GLY A 284 -11.32 9.99 3.07
CA GLY A 284 -10.82 8.88 2.26
C GLY A 284 -9.35 9.05 1.88
N ALA A 285 -8.95 10.25 1.47
CA ALA A 285 -7.56 10.57 1.14
C ALA A 285 -6.62 10.34 2.34
N LEU A 286 -7.02 10.77 3.53
CA LEU A 286 -6.26 10.52 4.76
C LEU A 286 -6.12 9.03 5.07
N ARG A 287 -7.15 8.21 4.79
CA ARG A 287 -7.05 6.74 4.93
C ARG A 287 -6.04 6.13 3.98
N LEU A 288 -6.01 6.60 2.71
CA LEU A 288 -5.01 6.17 1.74
C LEU A 288 -3.59 6.51 2.21
N ALA A 289 -3.37 7.72 2.74
CA ALA A 289 -2.06 8.12 3.25
C ALA A 289 -1.60 7.24 4.42
N LYS A 290 -2.47 6.97 5.39
CA LYS A 290 -2.16 6.07 6.51
C LYS A 290 -1.76 4.67 6.04
N ALA A 291 -2.51 4.11 5.08
CA ALA A 291 -2.20 2.82 4.49
C ALA A 291 -0.90 2.86 3.67
N MET A 292 -0.62 3.95 2.95
CA MET A 292 0.60 4.10 2.17
C MET A 292 1.83 4.17 3.09
N TRP A 293 1.80 4.95 4.16
CA TRP A 293 2.89 4.96 5.14
C TRP A 293 3.15 3.59 5.74
N TRP A 294 2.07 2.84 6.05
CA TRP A 294 2.19 1.46 6.51
C TRP A 294 2.87 0.58 5.46
N LEU A 295 2.44 0.64 4.19
CA LEU A 295 3.06 -0.12 3.10
C LEU A 295 4.54 0.24 2.92
N LEU A 296 4.87 1.53 2.89
CA LEU A 296 6.24 1.99 2.70
C LEU A 296 7.15 1.55 3.86
N ALA A 297 6.64 1.56 5.09
CA ALA A 297 7.37 1.03 6.24
C ALA A 297 7.61 -0.49 6.12
N ARG A 298 6.64 -1.26 5.58
CA ARG A 298 6.83 -2.67 5.24
C ARG A 298 7.92 -2.88 4.19
N ILE A 299 7.94 -2.04 3.16
CA ILE A 299 8.99 -2.05 2.12
C ILE A 299 10.35 -1.68 2.72
N ALA A 300 10.39 -0.78 3.70
CA ALA A 300 11.60 -0.43 4.46
C ALA A 300 12.11 -1.55 5.38
N GLY A 301 11.38 -2.65 5.51
CA GLY A 301 11.77 -3.83 6.28
C GLY A 301 11.09 -3.97 7.65
N TRP A 302 10.10 -3.12 7.98
CA TRP A 302 9.28 -3.34 9.16
C TRP A 302 8.43 -4.61 8.98
N ASP A 303 8.41 -5.48 9.97
CA ASP A 303 7.65 -6.73 9.94
C ASP A 303 6.13 -6.56 10.10
N GLY A 304 5.66 -5.31 10.36
CA GLY A 304 4.25 -5.00 10.59
C GLY A 304 3.74 -5.42 11.97
N GLY A 305 4.63 -5.87 12.84
CA GLY A 305 4.33 -6.14 14.25
C GLY A 305 3.92 -4.86 14.99
N GLU A 306 3.30 -5.00 16.14
CA GLU A 306 3.13 -3.89 17.07
C GLU A 306 4.52 -3.30 17.31
N GLY A 307 4.66 -1.98 17.23
CA GLY A 307 5.95 -1.31 17.20
C GLY A 307 6.90 -1.91 18.22
N SER A 308 8.09 -2.37 17.79
CA SER A 308 9.04 -2.97 18.72
C SER A 308 9.37 -1.93 19.79
N VAL A 309 9.02 -2.24 21.01
CA VAL A 309 9.44 -1.45 22.17
C VAL A 309 10.89 -1.82 22.43
N PRO A 310 11.84 -0.93 22.15
CA PRO A 310 13.25 -1.25 22.32
C PRO A 310 13.58 -1.44 23.80
N VAL A 311 14.57 -2.28 24.06
CA VAL A 311 15.16 -2.39 25.38
C VAL A 311 15.96 -1.11 25.67
N THR A 312 15.60 -0.42 26.76
CA THR A 312 16.29 0.78 27.21
C THR A 312 17.25 0.51 28.37
N GLY A 313 17.17 -0.69 29.00
CA GLY A 313 18.05 -1.09 30.05
C GLY A 313 17.87 -2.53 30.49
N ILE A 314 18.90 -3.09 31.10
CA ILE A 314 18.87 -4.39 31.75
C ILE A 314 19.47 -4.22 33.17
N THR A 315 18.75 -4.69 34.17
CA THR A 315 19.23 -4.75 35.55
C THR A 315 19.44 -6.21 35.92
N VAL A 316 20.60 -6.51 36.49
CA VAL A 316 20.94 -7.87 36.98
C VAL A 316 21.00 -7.84 38.50
N THR A 317 20.27 -8.77 39.12
CA THR A 317 20.25 -8.94 40.59
C THR A 317 20.50 -10.38 40.98
N GLY A 318 21.29 -10.61 42.03
CA GLY A 318 21.47 -11.94 42.59
C GLY A 318 20.32 -12.36 43.49
N ALA A 319 20.08 -13.64 43.61
CA ALA A 319 19.08 -14.22 44.51
C ALA A 319 19.23 -13.69 45.95
N GLY A 320 18.11 -13.22 46.51
CA GLY A 320 18.10 -12.63 47.85
C GLY A 320 18.90 -11.31 47.97
N GLY A 321 19.21 -10.64 46.83
CA GLY A 321 20.01 -9.42 46.78
C GLY A 321 21.53 -9.67 46.94
N ALA A 322 21.98 -10.92 46.90
CA ALA A 322 23.38 -11.26 46.98
C ALA A 322 24.18 -10.75 45.77
N SER A 323 25.37 -10.23 46.03
CA SER A 323 26.33 -9.76 45.00
C SER A 323 27.65 -10.54 45.02
N THR A 324 27.80 -11.50 45.93
CA THR A 324 29.03 -12.26 46.11
C THR A 324 28.73 -13.72 46.42
N ILE A 325 29.65 -14.60 46.00
CA ILE A 325 29.69 -16.02 46.40
C ILE A 325 30.78 -16.15 47.46
N THR A 326 30.40 -16.53 48.69
CA THR A 326 31.30 -16.56 49.84
C THR A 326 31.95 -17.92 50.10
N GLN A 327 31.52 -18.95 49.36
CA GLN A 327 32.07 -20.32 49.53
C GLN A 327 32.73 -20.79 48.25
N ASN A 328 33.77 -21.54 48.36
CA ASN A 328 34.42 -22.19 47.21
C ASN A 328 33.45 -23.22 46.59
N ASN A 329 33.30 -23.20 45.29
CA ASN A 329 32.27 -23.92 44.51
C ASN A 329 30.82 -23.59 44.91
N GLY A 330 30.60 -22.43 45.52
CA GLY A 330 29.25 -21.90 45.75
C GLY A 330 28.59 -21.45 44.46
N THR A 331 27.26 -21.34 44.46
CA THR A 331 26.48 -20.89 43.31
C THR A 331 25.65 -19.66 43.66
N LEU A 332 25.40 -18.82 42.67
CA LEU A 332 24.53 -17.67 42.79
C LEU A 332 23.63 -17.58 41.53
N ALA A 333 22.33 -17.68 41.77
CA ALA A 333 21.37 -17.44 40.69
C ALA A 333 21.19 -15.93 40.44
N LEU A 334 21.32 -15.51 39.20
CA LEU A 334 21.10 -14.14 38.75
C LEU A 334 19.77 -14.02 38.03
N THR A 335 19.11 -12.89 38.23
CA THR A 335 17.89 -12.55 37.51
C THR A 335 18.13 -11.27 36.69
N ALA A 336 17.85 -11.31 35.41
CA ALA A 336 17.84 -10.13 34.53
C ALA A 336 16.44 -9.57 34.40
N THR A 337 16.29 -8.28 34.65
CA THR A 337 15.06 -7.54 34.43
C THR A 337 15.26 -6.57 33.26
N VAL A 338 14.51 -6.76 32.19
CA VAL A 338 14.56 -5.90 30.99
C VAL A 338 13.59 -4.74 31.14
N THR A 339 14.03 -3.55 30.82
CA THR A 339 13.26 -2.30 30.86
C THR A 339 13.11 -1.76 29.43
N PRO A 340 11.92 -1.27 29.04
CA PRO A 340 10.66 -1.31 29.77
C PRO A 340 10.04 -2.73 29.81
N ALA A 341 9.13 -2.98 30.76
CA ALA A 341 8.53 -4.30 30.94
C ALA A 341 7.75 -4.82 29.73
N ASN A 342 7.30 -3.92 28.83
CA ASN A 342 6.66 -4.24 27.55
C ASN A 342 7.63 -4.28 26.37
N ALA A 343 8.97 -4.31 26.59
CA ALA A 343 9.95 -4.48 25.52
C ALA A 343 9.63 -5.74 24.68
N THR A 344 9.70 -5.59 23.34
CA THR A 344 9.28 -6.62 22.39
C THR A 344 10.20 -7.85 22.44
N ASN A 345 11.51 -7.63 22.57
CA ASN A 345 12.48 -8.71 22.73
C ASN A 345 13.12 -8.60 24.12
N LYS A 346 12.80 -9.55 24.98
CA LYS A 346 13.35 -9.65 26.34
C LYS A 346 14.37 -10.78 26.51
N SER A 347 14.79 -11.37 25.39
CA SER A 347 15.80 -12.44 25.40
C SER A 347 17.13 -11.93 25.97
N VAL A 348 17.71 -12.67 26.92
CA VAL A 348 18.98 -12.35 27.56
C VAL A 348 19.96 -13.46 27.30
N THR A 349 21.20 -13.11 26.96
CA THR A 349 22.33 -14.03 26.87
C THR A 349 23.27 -13.72 28.00
N TRP A 350 23.67 -14.77 28.71
CA TRP A 350 24.58 -14.66 29.85
C TRP A 350 26.02 -14.93 29.44
N SER A 351 26.91 -14.09 29.87
CA SER A 351 28.36 -14.30 29.74
C SER A 351 29.08 -13.79 30.99
N ILE A 352 30.28 -14.30 31.24
CA ILE A 352 31.12 -13.88 32.33
C ILE A 352 32.54 -13.59 31.85
N ILE A 353 33.11 -12.55 32.39
CA ILE A 353 34.52 -12.23 32.20
C ILE A 353 35.21 -12.50 33.54
N ASN A 354 36.07 -13.49 33.58
CA ASN A 354 36.86 -13.84 34.78
C ASN A 354 37.96 -12.82 35.01
N GLY A 355 38.06 -12.35 36.24
CA GLY A 355 39.19 -11.54 36.74
C GLY A 355 40.28 -12.41 37.39
N THR A 356 40.52 -12.21 38.67
CA THR A 356 41.51 -13.04 39.46
C THR A 356 40.94 -14.39 39.88
N GLY A 357 39.62 -14.54 39.92
CA GLY A 357 38.92 -15.80 40.18
C GLY A 357 38.46 -16.48 38.92
N GLN A 358 38.03 -17.75 39.03
CA GLN A 358 37.43 -18.53 37.94
C GLN A 358 35.99 -18.85 38.28
N ALA A 359 35.09 -18.50 37.38
CA ALA A 359 33.68 -18.83 37.48
C ALA A 359 33.11 -19.14 36.08
N THR A 360 31.98 -19.85 36.03
CA THR A 360 31.20 -20.10 34.83
C THR A 360 29.77 -19.66 35.05
N ILE A 361 29.08 -19.27 34.00
CA ILE A 361 27.66 -18.96 34.04
C ILE A 361 26.93 -19.83 33.02
N ASN A 362 25.81 -20.38 33.39
CA ASN A 362 24.99 -21.17 32.47
C ASN A 362 23.95 -20.29 31.76
N SER A 363 23.23 -20.88 30.80
CA SER A 363 22.17 -20.18 30.01
C SER A 363 21.00 -19.71 30.88
N SER A 364 20.81 -20.21 32.07
CA SER A 364 19.80 -19.81 33.04
C SER A 364 20.25 -18.72 34.01
N GLY A 365 21.46 -18.19 33.85
CA GLY A 365 21.99 -17.13 34.73
C GLY A 365 22.51 -17.61 36.08
N VAL A 366 22.89 -18.88 36.23
CA VAL A 366 23.47 -19.40 37.47
C VAL A 366 24.99 -19.42 37.31
N VAL A 367 25.66 -18.69 38.19
CA VAL A 367 27.11 -18.67 38.39
C VAL A 367 27.53 -19.79 39.32
#